data_cf92ee21b43a81a91435d35ec0242e61
#
_entry.id   cf92ee21b43a81a91435d35ec0242e61
#
_cell.length_a   1.000
_cell.length_b   1.000
_cell.length_c   1.000
_cell.angle_alpha   90.00
_cell.angle_beta   90.00
_cell.angle_gamma   90.00
#
_symmetry.space_group_name_H-M   'P 1'
#
loop_
_entity.id
_entity.type
_entity.pdbx_description
1 polymer ?
#
loop_
_entity_poly.entity_id
_entity_poly.type
_entity_poly.pdbx_seq_one_letter_code
_entity_poly.pdbx_strand_id
1 'polypeptide(L)'
;MRPIIVDTDILIDVGRNVVKAVSFLNKIEKEFTPIISVVTQMELIVGCRNKKELSALDKFVGRFDVESMDESITGKGVALLHKYRLSHGLLIADALIAATAIIKGASLATKNRSDYRFIDELKMVSYE
;
A
#
# COMPACT_ATOMS: atom_id res chain seq x y z
N MET A 1 -0.43 -5.60 -17.86
CA MET A 1 -0.02 -6.37 -16.66
C MET A 1 -1.05 -6.17 -15.56
N ARG A 2 -1.15 -7.14 -14.67
CA ARG A 2 -2.10 -7.06 -13.55
C ARG A 2 -1.68 -5.96 -12.57
N PRO A 3 -2.65 -5.24 -11.98
CA PRO A 3 -2.33 -4.23 -10.97
C PRO A 3 -1.92 -4.89 -9.64
N ILE A 4 -1.05 -4.21 -8.93
CA ILE A 4 -0.66 -4.58 -7.57
C ILE A 4 -0.61 -3.33 -6.71
N ILE A 5 -1.15 -3.39 -5.51
CA ILE A 5 -1.06 -2.30 -4.55
C ILE A 5 0.18 -2.55 -3.69
N VAL A 6 1.06 -1.57 -3.60
CA VAL A 6 2.27 -1.67 -2.79
C VAL A 6 2.06 -0.94 -1.47
N ASP A 7 2.22 -1.67 -0.36
CA ASP A 7 2.00 -1.13 0.97
C ASP A 7 3.12 -0.14 1.36
N THR A 8 2.77 0.77 2.24
CA THR A 8 3.66 1.84 2.71
C THR A 8 4.96 1.31 3.29
N ASP A 9 4.92 0.22 4.05
CA ASP A 9 6.09 -0.33 4.73
C ASP A 9 7.21 -0.76 3.77
N ILE A 10 6.84 -1.31 2.61
CA ILE A 10 7.82 -1.67 1.58
C ILE A 10 8.46 -0.42 1.00
N LEU A 11 7.67 0.61 0.72
CA LEU A 11 8.17 1.86 0.13
C LEU A 11 9.06 2.65 1.08
N ILE A 12 8.77 2.61 2.38
CA ILE A 12 9.66 3.18 3.40
C ILE A 12 11.03 2.51 3.31
N ASP A 13 11.06 1.18 3.24
CA ASP A 13 12.32 0.43 3.14
C ASP A 13 13.04 0.70 1.83
N VAL A 14 12.33 0.84 0.72
CA VAL A 14 12.94 1.23 -0.57
C VAL A 14 13.61 2.60 -0.42
N GLY A 15 12.94 3.56 0.21
CA GLY A 15 13.48 4.90 0.45
C GLY A 15 14.72 4.90 1.35
N ARG A 16 14.86 3.88 2.18
CA ARG A 16 16.03 3.68 3.06
C ARG A 16 17.11 2.81 2.42
N ASN A 17 16.96 2.46 1.15
CA ASN A 17 17.89 1.60 0.40
C ASN A 17 18.06 0.21 1.02
N VAL A 18 17.02 -0.33 1.64
CA VAL A 18 17.02 -1.72 2.11
C VAL A 18 17.04 -2.63 0.88
N VAL A 19 18.10 -3.41 0.72
CA VAL A 19 18.37 -4.19 -0.49
C VAL A 19 17.20 -5.12 -0.84
N LYS A 20 16.64 -5.81 0.14
CA LYS A 20 15.51 -6.72 -0.08
C LYS A 20 14.31 -5.97 -0.67
N ALA A 21 13.98 -4.79 -0.13
CA ALA A 21 12.84 -4.00 -0.58
C ALA A 21 13.06 -3.47 -2.00
N VAL A 22 14.25 -2.99 -2.30
CA VAL A 22 14.59 -2.50 -3.64
C VAL A 22 14.50 -3.62 -4.67
N SER A 23 15.07 -4.78 -4.36
CA SER A 23 15.00 -5.97 -5.23
C SER A 23 13.57 -6.44 -5.44
N PHE A 24 12.77 -6.43 -4.38
CA PHE A 24 11.37 -6.83 -4.46
C PHE A 24 10.57 -5.89 -5.35
N LEU A 25 10.74 -4.57 -5.18
CA LEU A 25 10.05 -3.59 -6.02
C LEU A 25 10.44 -3.74 -7.49
N ASN A 26 11.73 -3.94 -7.78
CA ASN A 26 12.20 -4.17 -9.14
C ASN A 26 11.55 -5.41 -9.76
N LYS A 27 11.42 -6.48 -9.00
CA LYS A 27 10.74 -7.71 -9.44
C LYS A 27 9.25 -7.44 -9.73
N ILE A 28 8.58 -6.74 -8.84
CA ILE A 28 7.15 -6.39 -9.00
C ILE A 28 6.93 -5.55 -10.25
N GLU A 29 7.79 -4.58 -10.52
CA GLU A 29 7.66 -3.72 -11.70
C GLU A 29 7.79 -4.48 -13.02
N LYS A 30 8.40 -5.65 -13.01
CA LYS A 30 8.51 -6.51 -14.20
C LYS A 30 7.25 -7.35 -14.43
N GLU A 31 6.53 -7.71 -13.39
CA GLU A 31 5.41 -8.66 -13.45
C GLU A 31 4.04 -7.99 -13.32
N PHE A 32 3.99 -6.81 -12.72
CA PHE A 32 2.75 -6.10 -12.38
C PHE A 32 2.85 -4.63 -12.74
N THR A 33 1.70 -3.96 -12.75
CA THR A 33 1.63 -2.49 -12.76
C THR A 33 1.48 -2.03 -11.31
N PRO A 34 2.52 -1.44 -10.72
CA PRO A 34 2.46 -1.02 -9.31
C PRO A 34 1.61 0.25 -9.16
N ILE A 35 0.71 0.18 -8.20
CA ILE A 35 -0.20 1.27 -7.82
C ILE A 35 -0.01 1.50 -6.33
N ILE A 36 -0.08 2.73 -5.89
CA ILE A 36 -0.11 3.06 -4.48
C ILE A 36 -1.43 3.77 -4.14
N SER A 37 -1.93 3.52 -2.94
CA SER A 37 -3.05 4.28 -2.40
C SER A 37 -2.60 5.72 -2.10
N VAL A 38 -3.50 6.68 -2.27
CA VAL A 38 -3.25 8.05 -1.80
C VAL A 38 -2.96 8.08 -0.30
N VAL A 39 -3.49 7.14 0.46
CA VAL A 39 -3.19 6.97 1.89
C VAL A 39 -1.69 6.69 2.08
N THR A 40 -1.13 5.81 1.27
CA THR A 40 0.31 5.52 1.28
C THR A 40 1.12 6.78 0.96
N GLN A 41 0.72 7.53 -0.06
CA GLN A 41 1.36 8.81 -0.39
C GLN A 41 1.35 9.75 0.82
N MET A 42 0.20 9.88 1.49
CA MET A 42 0.07 10.73 2.68
C MET A 42 0.99 10.27 3.82
N GLU A 43 1.05 8.97 4.06
CA GLU A 43 1.93 8.41 5.11
C GLU A 43 3.41 8.69 4.81
N LEU A 44 3.80 8.57 3.54
CA LEU A 44 5.17 8.87 3.13
C LEU A 44 5.51 10.36 3.29
N ILE A 45 4.57 11.25 2.97
CA ILE A 45 4.72 12.70 3.17
C ILE A 45 4.91 13.01 4.65
N VAL A 46 4.08 12.43 5.53
CA VAL A 46 4.17 12.64 6.98
C VAL A 46 5.54 12.21 7.52
N GLY A 47 6.17 11.22 6.90
CA GLY A 47 7.50 10.75 7.27
C GLY A 47 8.66 11.66 6.85
N CYS A 48 8.43 12.66 6.00
CA CYS A 48 9.48 13.58 5.56
C CYS A 48 9.79 14.61 6.64
N ARG A 49 11.10 14.87 6.84
CA ARG A 49 11.59 15.75 7.90
C ARG A 49 11.93 17.16 7.39
N ASN A 50 12.09 17.32 6.08
CA ASN A 50 12.50 18.60 5.48
C ASN A 50 12.12 18.64 3.99
N LYS A 51 12.31 19.81 3.37
CA LYS A 51 11.96 20.04 1.97
C LYS A 51 12.75 19.18 0.99
N LYS A 52 13.99 18.86 1.31
CA LYS A 52 14.83 18.01 0.44
C LYS A 52 14.27 16.60 0.36
N GLU A 53 13.88 16.03 1.51
CA GLU A 53 13.24 14.71 1.57
C GLU A 53 11.90 14.71 0.84
N LEU A 54 11.10 15.75 1.02
CA LEU A 54 9.81 15.89 0.34
C LEU A 54 9.98 15.94 -1.17
N SER A 55 10.94 16.71 -1.66
CA SER A 55 11.23 16.81 -3.10
C SER A 55 11.67 15.47 -3.68
N ALA A 56 12.53 14.74 -2.96
CA ALA A 56 12.95 13.40 -3.37
C ALA A 56 11.77 12.42 -3.38
N LEU A 57 10.87 12.52 -2.39
CA LEU A 57 9.67 11.69 -2.31
C LEU A 57 8.74 11.96 -3.50
N ASP A 58 8.52 13.21 -3.87
CA ASP A 58 7.66 13.56 -5.00
C ASP A 58 8.15 12.92 -6.30
N LYS A 59 9.46 12.89 -6.51
CA LYS A 59 10.05 12.21 -7.67
C LYS A 59 9.84 10.70 -7.62
N PHE A 60 10.01 10.11 -6.45
CA PHE A 60 9.82 8.67 -6.24
C PHE A 60 8.36 8.27 -6.47
N VAL A 61 7.42 9.02 -5.91
CA VAL A 61 5.97 8.77 -6.07
C VAL A 61 5.56 8.89 -7.54
N GLY A 62 6.23 9.74 -8.32
CA GLY A 62 5.99 9.87 -9.75
C GLY A 62 6.20 8.58 -10.56
N ARG A 63 6.85 7.57 -9.99
CA ARG A 63 7.02 6.25 -10.62
C ARG A 63 5.75 5.40 -10.58
N PHE A 64 4.77 5.77 -9.78
CA PHE A 64 3.58 4.96 -9.52
C PHE A 64 2.32 5.68 -9.94
N ASP A 65 1.30 4.90 -10.29
CA ASP A 65 -0.06 5.40 -10.35
C ASP A 65 -0.58 5.54 -8.91
N VAL A 66 -1.11 6.70 -8.56
CA VAL A 66 -1.68 6.95 -7.24
C VAL A 66 -3.20 6.84 -7.34
N GLU A 67 -3.78 5.91 -6.58
CA GLU A 67 -5.22 5.70 -6.56
C GLU A 67 -5.86 6.57 -5.48
N SER A 68 -6.75 7.46 -5.90
CA SER A 68 -7.51 8.33 -4.99
C SER A 68 -8.61 7.57 -4.28
N MET A 69 -9.05 8.08 -3.13
CA MET A 69 -10.22 7.57 -2.43
C MET A 69 -11.48 7.96 -3.19
N ASP A 70 -12.18 6.99 -3.74
CA ASP A 70 -13.51 7.20 -4.29
C ASP A 70 -14.57 6.65 -3.32
N GLU A 71 -15.83 6.79 -3.68
CA GLU A 71 -16.94 6.34 -2.84
C GLU A 71 -16.88 4.83 -2.59
N SER A 72 -16.55 4.04 -3.61
CA SER A 72 -16.49 2.58 -3.49
C SER A 72 -15.37 2.14 -2.53
N ILE A 73 -14.20 2.73 -2.66
CA ILE A 73 -13.04 2.40 -1.81
C ILE A 73 -13.33 2.82 -0.37
N THR A 74 -13.84 4.03 -0.16
CA THR A 74 -14.17 4.54 1.17
C THR A 74 -15.23 3.68 1.84
N GLY A 75 -16.29 3.34 1.11
CA GLY A 75 -17.35 2.46 1.62
C GLY A 75 -16.84 1.08 2.00
N LYS A 76 -15.94 0.52 1.19
CA LYS A 76 -15.32 -0.77 1.50
C LYS A 76 -14.44 -0.68 2.74
N GLY A 77 -13.69 0.40 2.90
CA GLY A 77 -12.88 0.64 4.11
C GLY A 77 -13.73 0.66 5.37
N VAL A 78 -14.86 1.37 5.33
CA VAL A 78 -15.82 1.39 6.44
C VAL A 78 -16.32 -0.02 6.76
N ALA A 79 -16.70 -0.78 5.74
CA ALA A 79 -17.18 -2.15 5.92
C ALA A 79 -16.12 -3.07 6.55
N LEU A 80 -14.85 -2.92 6.13
CA LEU A 80 -13.75 -3.71 6.70
C LEU A 80 -13.52 -3.36 8.17
N LEU A 81 -13.61 -2.08 8.54
CA LEU A 81 -13.48 -1.65 9.94
C LEU A 81 -14.62 -2.20 10.79
N HIS A 82 -15.85 -2.18 10.30
CA HIS A 82 -16.98 -2.80 11.00
C HIS A 82 -16.73 -4.29 11.27
N LYS A 83 -16.19 -4.99 10.29
CA LYS A 83 -16.01 -6.43 10.40
C LYS A 83 -14.80 -6.83 11.25
N TYR A 84 -13.70 -6.08 11.18
CA TYR A 84 -12.41 -6.54 11.69
C TYR A 84 -11.79 -5.67 12.80
N ARG A 85 -12.32 -4.48 13.07
CA ARG A 85 -11.71 -3.61 14.09
C ARG A 85 -11.71 -4.24 15.47
N LEU A 86 -12.87 -4.71 15.94
CA LEU A 86 -12.98 -5.25 17.30
C LEU A 86 -12.27 -6.60 17.44
N SER A 87 -12.31 -7.43 16.42
CA SER A 87 -11.70 -8.77 16.47
C SER A 87 -10.18 -8.76 16.26
N HIS A 88 -9.69 -7.88 15.40
CA HIS A 88 -8.28 -7.89 14.96
C HIS A 88 -7.56 -6.55 15.10
N GLY A 89 -8.25 -5.51 15.53
CA GLY A 89 -7.63 -4.20 15.71
C GLY A 89 -7.26 -3.48 14.41
N LEU A 90 -7.96 -3.77 13.30
CA LEU A 90 -7.68 -3.16 12.01
C LEU A 90 -7.62 -1.63 12.12
N LEU A 91 -6.54 -1.03 11.58
CA LEU A 91 -6.32 0.41 11.58
C LEU A 91 -6.97 1.07 10.37
N ILE A 92 -7.30 2.36 10.48
CA ILE A 92 -7.94 3.12 9.40
C ILE A 92 -7.11 3.06 8.11
N ALA A 93 -5.81 3.37 8.20
CA ALA A 93 -4.94 3.36 7.02
C ALA A 93 -4.91 1.99 6.35
N ASP A 94 -4.76 0.92 7.13
CA ASP A 94 -4.71 -0.44 6.61
C ASP A 94 -6.04 -0.85 5.97
N ALA A 95 -7.16 -0.43 6.56
CA ALA A 95 -8.50 -0.67 6.00
C ALA A 95 -8.64 -0.02 4.62
N LEU A 96 -8.17 1.22 4.47
CA LEU A 96 -8.26 1.94 3.20
C LEU A 96 -7.31 1.37 2.13
N ILE A 97 -6.12 0.96 2.53
CA ILE A 97 -5.17 0.31 1.62
C ILE A 97 -5.74 -1.03 1.14
N ALA A 98 -6.25 -1.85 2.06
CA ALA A 98 -6.89 -3.13 1.71
C ALA A 98 -8.12 -2.91 0.82
N ALA A 99 -8.95 -1.93 1.14
CA ALA A 99 -10.13 -1.58 0.34
C ALA A 99 -9.74 -1.20 -1.09
N THR A 100 -8.66 -0.44 -1.25
CA THR A 100 -8.16 -0.07 -2.57
C THR A 100 -7.82 -1.31 -3.39
N ALA A 101 -7.09 -2.25 -2.80
CA ALA A 101 -6.74 -3.50 -3.47
C ALA A 101 -7.98 -4.31 -3.86
N ILE A 102 -8.93 -4.46 -2.95
CA ILE A 102 -10.16 -5.24 -3.19
C ILE A 102 -10.98 -4.61 -4.32
N ILE A 103 -11.24 -3.31 -4.25
CA ILE A 103 -12.08 -2.61 -5.25
C ILE A 103 -11.40 -2.60 -6.62
N LYS A 104 -10.08 -2.47 -6.68
CA LYS A 104 -9.34 -2.47 -7.95
C LYS A 104 -9.10 -3.87 -8.50
N GLY A 105 -9.49 -4.92 -7.79
CA GLY A 105 -9.21 -6.30 -8.19
C GLY A 105 -7.71 -6.60 -8.21
N ALA A 106 -6.94 -5.92 -7.35
CA ALA A 106 -5.49 -6.04 -7.28
C ALA A 106 -5.05 -6.86 -6.08
N SER A 107 -3.88 -7.47 -6.17
CA SER A 107 -3.22 -8.06 -5.01
C SER A 107 -2.52 -6.98 -4.20
N LEU A 108 -2.28 -7.23 -2.92
CA LEU A 108 -1.52 -6.36 -2.04
C LEU A 108 -0.13 -6.94 -1.80
N ALA A 109 0.89 -6.13 -2.01
CA ALA A 109 2.26 -6.46 -1.61
C ALA A 109 2.54 -5.76 -0.28
N THR A 110 2.80 -6.54 0.75
CA THR A 110 3.13 -6.03 2.09
C THR A 110 4.14 -6.94 2.77
N LYS A 111 4.99 -6.38 3.60
CA LYS A 111 5.88 -7.19 4.44
C LYS A 111 5.25 -7.56 5.77
N ASN A 112 4.18 -6.87 6.18
CA ASN A 112 3.46 -7.11 7.44
C ASN A 112 2.16 -7.87 7.20
N ARG A 113 2.27 -9.13 6.80
CA ARG A 113 1.10 -9.96 6.45
C ARG A 113 0.12 -10.11 7.61
N SER A 114 0.60 -10.11 8.84
CA SER A 114 -0.26 -10.23 10.03
C SER A 114 -1.27 -9.10 10.17
N ASP A 115 -0.98 -7.92 9.59
CA ASP A 115 -1.89 -6.77 9.62
C ASP A 115 -3.07 -6.93 8.67
N TYR A 116 -3.02 -7.90 7.75
CA TYR A 116 -4.01 -8.04 6.67
C TYR A 116 -4.55 -9.46 6.47
N ARG A 117 -3.84 -10.50 6.92
CA ARG A 117 -4.15 -11.90 6.55
C ARG A 117 -5.54 -12.39 6.96
N PHE A 118 -6.17 -11.73 7.92
CA PHE A 118 -7.52 -12.05 8.38
C PHE A 118 -8.62 -11.54 7.44
N ILE A 119 -8.27 -10.71 6.45
CA ILE A 119 -9.22 -10.16 5.49
C ILE A 119 -9.38 -11.16 4.34
N ASP A 120 -10.49 -11.91 4.35
CA ASP A 120 -10.72 -13.03 3.44
C ASP A 120 -10.73 -12.62 1.96
N GLU A 121 -11.27 -11.44 1.65
CA GLU A 121 -11.39 -10.95 0.28
C GLU A 121 -10.05 -10.48 -0.32
N LEU A 122 -9.06 -10.25 0.53
CA LEU A 122 -7.78 -9.66 0.12
C LEU A 122 -6.81 -10.74 -0.37
N LYS A 123 -6.24 -10.54 -1.55
CA LYS A 123 -5.17 -11.37 -2.07
C LYS A 123 -3.84 -10.70 -1.80
N MET A 124 -2.88 -11.44 -1.29
CA MET A 124 -1.56 -10.92 -0.97
C MET A 124 -0.48 -11.62 -1.77
N VAL A 125 0.57 -10.86 -2.10
CA VAL A 125 1.77 -11.38 -2.76
C VAL A 125 2.85 -11.56 -1.71
N SER A 126 3.55 -12.69 -1.79
CA SER A 126 4.64 -13.00 -0.87
C SER A 126 5.79 -11.99 -1.00
N TYR A 127 6.27 -11.48 0.13
CA TYR A 127 7.40 -10.57 0.19
C TYR A 127 8.70 -11.37 0.32
N GLU A 128 9.34 -11.59 -0.81
CA GLU A 128 10.59 -12.37 -0.87
C GLU A 128 11.66 -11.69 -1.69
#